data_3d5bfcf41c8badbbf8b5d968f8b2b811
#
_entry.id   3d5bfcf41c8badbbf8b5d968f8b2b811
#
_cell.length_a   1.000
_cell.length_b   1.000
_cell.length_c   1.000
_cell.angle_alpha   90.00
_cell.angle_beta   90.00
_cell.angle_gamma   90.00
#
_symmetry.space_group_name_H-M   'P 1'
#
loop_
_entity.id
_entity.type
_entity.pdbx_description
1 polymer ?
#
loop_
_entity_poly.entity_id
_entity_poly.type
_entity_poly.pdbx_seq_one_letter_code
_entity_poly.pdbx_strand_id
1 'polypeptide(L)'
;GIILAAEYPFLNEQSPFGLHHLVGGNAHMLRLLKQFKDTLDIPATDVQFDSTITRTERMLRDRTLDASLTLLDRTTDTAYFSLRLENKAGHRFPSGYPSRRAFVEFIVLTTEGDTVFKSGRLNSGDEVEGHDMPYEPHHDVITSGDQVQIYELVMGDVNGDVTTVLERAKEPIKDNRLVPLG
;
A
#
# COMPACT_ATOMS: atom_id res chain seq x y z
N GLY A 1 29.49 5.97 -14.89
CA GLY A 1 29.05 4.59 -14.66
C GLY A 1 29.76 4.00 -13.45
N ILE A 2 29.23 2.90 -12.92
CA ILE A 2 29.80 2.17 -11.79
C ILE A 2 30.18 0.77 -12.29
N ILE A 3 31.43 0.37 -12.02
CA ILE A 3 31.90 -0.99 -12.29
C ILE A 3 31.34 -1.89 -11.18
N LEU A 4 30.48 -2.83 -11.55
CA LEU A 4 29.80 -3.72 -10.59
C LEU A 4 30.73 -4.80 -10.04
N ALA A 5 31.72 -5.25 -10.83
CA ALA A 5 32.71 -6.25 -10.42
C ALA A 5 34.00 -6.04 -11.21
N ALA A 6 35.00 -5.48 -10.56
CA ALA A 6 36.31 -5.21 -11.17
C ALA A 6 37.06 -6.46 -11.63
N GLU A 7 36.73 -7.64 -11.07
CA GLU A 7 37.31 -8.94 -11.41
C GLU A 7 36.75 -9.53 -12.71
N TYR A 8 35.66 -8.95 -13.24
CA TYR A 8 35.02 -9.40 -14.46
C TYR A 8 35.10 -8.35 -15.56
N PRO A 9 36.20 -8.29 -16.32
CA PRO A 9 36.46 -7.23 -17.31
C PRO A 9 35.47 -7.21 -18.49
N PHE A 10 34.64 -8.24 -18.63
CA PHE A 10 33.59 -8.33 -19.64
C PHE A 10 32.27 -7.67 -19.22
N LEU A 11 32.14 -7.25 -17.95
CA LEU A 11 30.97 -6.52 -17.48
C LEU A 11 31.13 -5.04 -17.80
N ASN A 12 30.10 -4.49 -18.45
CA ASN A 12 30.05 -3.08 -18.74
C ASN A 12 29.60 -2.28 -17.50
N GLU A 13 30.03 -1.03 -17.45
CA GLU A 13 29.55 -0.07 -16.47
C GLU A 13 28.02 0.11 -16.62
N GLN A 14 27.32 0.25 -15.49
CA GLN A 14 25.89 0.55 -15.46
C GLN A 14 25.64 2.00 -15.08
N SER A 15 24.81 2.71 -15.86
CA SER A 15 24.37 4.05 -15.57
C SER A 15 22.96 4.30 -16.14
N PRO A 16 21.99 4.72 -15.30
CA PRO A 16 22.13 4.92 -13.86
C PRO A 16 22.27 3.59 -13.10
N PHE A 17 22.96 3.60 -11.97
CA PHE A 17 23.07 2.46 -11.07
C PHE A 17 21.90 2.45 -10.10
N GLY A 18 21.14 1.36 -10.10
CA GLY A 18 20.02 1.17 -9.18
C GLY A 18 20.48 0.68 -7.81
N LEU A 19 20.29 1.48 -6.78
CA LEU A 19 20.58 1.10 -5.41
C LEU A 19 19.40 0.32 -4.82
N HIS A 20 19.60 -0.99 -4.57
CA HIS A 20 18.59 -1.85 -3.99
C HIS A 20 18.77 -1.96 -2.47
N HIS A 21 17.93 -1.27 -1.72
CA HIS A 21 18.01 -1.23 -0.25
C HIS A 21 17.42 -2.45 0.46
N LEU A 22 16.85 -3.40 -0.27
CA LEU A 22 16.19 -4.61 0.28
C LEU A 22 15.10 -4.28 1.32
N VAL A 23 14.39 -3.18 1.12
CA VAL A 23 13.29 -2.78 2.00
C VAL A 23 11.99 -3.44 1.59
N GLY A 24 11.21 -3.87 2.58
CA GLY A 24 9.86 -4.42 2.36
C GLY A 24 8.77 -3.36 2.52
N GLY A 25 7.51 -3.79 2.42
CA GLY A 25 6.34 -2.93 2.57
C GLY A 25 5.77 -2.86 4.01
N ASN A 26 6.57 -3.13 5.05
CA ASN A 26 6.06 -3.22 6.43
C ASN A 26 7.02 -2.58 7.44
N ALA A 27 6.90 -1.27 7.65
CA ALA A 27 7.66 -0.55 8.66
C ALA A 27 7.24 -0.91 10.09
N HIS A 28 5.97 -1.31 10.31
CA HIS A 28 5.48 -1.71 11.63
C HIS A 28 6.21 -2.99 12.12
N MET A 29 6.37 -3.99 11.26
CA MET A 29 7.11 -5.20 11.62
C MET A 29 8.56 -4.91 11.99
N LEU A 30 9.22 -3.96 11.31
CA LEU A 30 10.58 -3.54 11.65
C LEU A 30 10.65 -2.89 13.04
N ARG A 31 9.65 -2.08 13.40
CA ARG A 31 9.56 -1.49 14.75
C ARG A 31 9.33 -2.56 15.82
N LEU A 32 8.46 -3.52 15.54
CA LEU A 32 8.21 -4.66 16.43
C LEU A 32 9.49 -5.49 16.65
N LEU A 33 10.19 -5.83 15.57
CA LEU A 33 11.47 -6.54 15.66
C LEU A 33 12.53 -5.74 16.41
N LYS A 34 12.61 -4.42 16.22
CA LYS A 34 13.49 -3.55 17.00
C LYS A 34 13.16 -3.59 18.48
N GLN A 35 11.88 -3.51 18.84
CA GLN A 35 11.42 -3.54 20.23
C GLN A 35 11.81 -4.84 20.95
N PHE A 36 11.75 -5.97 20.25
CA PHE A 36 12.01 -7.30 20.81
C PHE A 36 13.36 -7.88 20.39
N LYS A 37 14.29 -7.05 19.85
CA LYS A 37 15.55 -7.52 19.27
C LYS A 37 16.39 -8.36 20.24
N ASP A 38 16.45 -7.96 21.52
CA ASP A 38 17.24 -8.66 22.54
C ASP A 38 16.60 -10.02 22.93
N THR A 39 15.27 -10.06 22.97
CA THR A 39 14.52 -11.30 23.22
C THR A 39 14.64 -12.29 22.06
N LEU A 40 14.73 -11.78 20.84
CA LEU A 40 14.82 -12.56 19.61
C LEU A 40 16.27 -12.82 19.17
N ASP A 41 17.25 -12.39 19.98
CA ASP A 41 18.68 -12.51 19.70
C ASP A 41 19.07 -11.97 18.30
N ILE A 42 18.50 -10.80 17.93
CA ILE A 42 18.77 -10.17 16.62
C ILE A 42 20.01 -9.30 16.75
N PRO A 43 21.08 -9.55 15.99
CA PRO A 43 22.37 -8.85 16.16
C PRO A 43 22.35 -7.43 15.59
N ALA A 44 21.27 -7.01 14.91
CA ALA A 44 21.15 -5.68 14.34
C ALA A 44 21.09 -4.59 15.42
N THR A 45 21.83 -3.51 15.20
CA THR A 45 21.83 -2.33 16.09
C THR A 45 20.56 -1.48 15.87
N ASP A 46 20.24 -0.62 16.84
CA ASP A 46 19.13 0.34 16.72
C ASP A 46 19.29 1.26 15.51
N VAL A 47 20.52 1.70 15.22
CA VAL A 47 20.82 2.54 14.06
C VAL A 47 20.50 1.82 12.73
N GLN A 48 20.79 0.52 12.66
CA GLN A 48 20.47 -0.29 11.48
C GLN A 48 18.95 -0.45 11.31
N PHE A 49 18.21 -0.70 12.41
CA PHE A 49 16.76 -0.72 12.39
C PHE A 49 16.17 0.62 11.95
N ASP A 50 16.59 1.73 12.55
CA ASP A 50 16.10 3.08 12.24
C ASP A 50 16.38 3.46 10.78
N SER A 51 17.56 3.14 10.29
CA SER A 51 17.91 3.31 8.88
C SER A 51 16.98 2.52 7.95
N THR A 52 16.70 1.27 8.27
CA THR A 52 15.84 0.41 7.45
C THR A 52 14.38 0.86 7.52
N ILE A 53 13.88 1.24 8.69
CA ILE A 53 12.55 1.82 8.88
C ILE A 53 12.40 3.08 8.03
N THR A 54 13.33 4.02 8.15
CA THR A 54 13.31 5.29 7.39
C THR A 54 13.30 5.04 5.88
N ARG A 55 14.13 4.11 5.39
CA ARG A 55 14.17 3.75 3.97
C ARG A 55 12.88 3.09 3.50
N THR A 56 12.29 2.24 4.34
CA THR A 56 11.00 1.58 4.06
C THR A 56 9.88 2.61 3.94
N GLU A 57 9.78 3.53 4.91
CA GLU A 57 8.77 4.60 4.89
C GLU A 57 8.95 5.55 3.71
N ARG A 58 10.19 5.92 3.39
CA ARG A 58 10.48 6.75 2.23
C ARG A 58 10.09 6.04 0.92
N MET A 59 10.38 4.76 0.79
CA MET A 59 10.01 3.98 -0.38
C MET A 59 8.48 3.93 -0.52
N LEU A 60 7.76 3.62 0.55
CA LEU A 60 6.29 3.55 0.55
C LEU A 60 5.65 4.90 0.22
N ARG A 61 6.12 6.00 0.84
CA ARG A 61 5.55 7.33 0.67
C ARG A 61 5.90 7.98 -0.68
N ASP A 62 7.18 7.87 -1.10
CA ASP A 62 7.71 8.71 -2.17
C ASP A 62 7.93 7.95 -3.48
N ARG A 63 7.92 6.59 -3.46
CA ARG A 63 8.39 5.77 -4.57
C ARG A 63 7.44 4.66 -5.01
N THR A 64 6.34 4.47 -4.30
CA THR A 64 5.45 3.32 -4.55
C THR A 64 4.24 3.70 -5.37
N LEU A 65 3.62 4.85 -5.07
CA LEU A 65 2.37 5.28 -5.64
C LEU A 65 2.38 6.78 -5.90
N ASP A 66 1.96 7.20 -7.09
CA ASP A 66 1.57 8.58 -7.35
C ASP A 66 0.05 8.70 -7.31
N ALA A 67 -0.44 9.74 -6.62
CA ALA A 67 -1.86 10.05 -6.52
C ALA A 67 -2.11 11.47 -7.04
N SER A 68 -3.08 11.63 -7.92
CA SER A 68 -3.52 12.93 -8.39
C SER A 68 -5.02 13.07 -8.31
N LEU A 69 -5.48 14.16 -7.69
CA LEU A 69 -6.89 14.51 -7.53
C LEU A 69 -7.24 15.69 -8.44
N THR A 70 -8.32 15.53 -9.20
CA THR A 70 -8.82 16.58 -10.10
C THR A 70 -10.29 16.84 -9.82
N LEU A 71 -10.67 18.09 -9.65
CA LEU A 71 -12.08 18.50 -9.66
C LEU A 71 -12.53 18.52 -11.14
N LEU A 72 -13.49 17.65 -11.47
CA LEU A 72 -14.02 17.54 -12.84
C LEU A 72 -15.12 18.56 -13.10
N ASP A 73 -16.05 18.68 -12.15
CA ASP A 73 -17.20 19.57 -12.26
C ASP A 73 -17.74 19.90 -10.86
N ARG A 74 -18.50 21.00 -10.79
CA ARG A 74 -19.18 21.45 -9.58
C ARG A 74 -20.51 22.11 -9.91
N THR A 75 -21.57 21.61 -9.31
CA THR A 75 -22.90 22.22 -9.29
C THR A 75 -23.13 22.95 -7.95
N THR A 76 -24.36 23.40 -7.71
CA THR A 76 -24.73 24.08 -6.47
C THR A 76 -24.62 23.13 -5.24
N ASP A 77 -24.88 21.85 -5.45
CA ASP A 77 -25.06 20.84 -4.39
C ASP A 77 -24.15 19.62 -4.53
N THR A 78 -23.42 19.52 -5.65
CA THR A 78 -22.58 18.34 -5.93
C THR A 78 -21.23 18.77 -6.52
N ALA A 79 -20.16 18.10 -6.08
CA ALA A 79 -18.83 18.24 -6.65
C ALA A 79 -18.32 16.85 -7.14
N TYR A 80 -17.77 16.83 -8.34
CA TYR A 80 -17.26 15.62 -8.99
C TYR A 80 -15.75 15.64 -9.02
N PHE A 81 -15.14 14.62 -8.43
CA PHE A 81 -13.68 14.46 -8.39
C PHE A 81 -13.25 13.21 -9.15
N SER A 82 -12.06 13.27 -9.73
CA SER A 82 -11.35 12.11 -10.25
C SER A 82 -10.06 11.91 -9.45
N LEU A 83 -9.89 10.73 -8.89
CA LEU A 83 -8.65 10.30 -8.26
C LEU A 83 -7.94 9.32 -9.20
N ARG A 84 -6.76 9.69 -9.68
CA ARG A 84 -5.88 8.81 -10.44
C ARG A 84 -4.77 8.29 -9.54
N LEU A 85 -4.61 6.97 -9.52
CA LEU A 85 -3.54 6.28 -8.82
C LEU A 85 -2.63 5.58 -9.83
N GLU A 86 -1.32 5.84 -9.74
CA GLU A 86 -0.31 5.22 -10.59
C GLU A 86 0.66 4.40 -9.75
N ASN A 87 0.70 3.09 -10.00
CA ASN A 87 1.63 2.19 -9.32
C ASN A 87 3.02 2.30 -9.96
N LYS A 88 4.00 2.82 -9.22
CA LYS A 88 5.40 2.97 -9.63
C LYS A 88 6.29 1.80 -9.19
N ALA A 89 5.75 0.85 -8.44
CA ALA A 89 6.48 -0.37 -8.11
C ALA A 89 6.54 -1.31 -9.32
N GLY A 90 7.58 -2.12 -9.42
CA GLY A 90 7.72 -3.11 -10.49
C GLY A 90 6.83 -4.35 -10.35
N HIS A 91 5.84 -4.32 -9.48
CA HIS A 91 4.90 -5.40 -9.18
C HIS A 91 3.55 -4.83 -8.76
N ARG A 92 2.52 -5.67 -8.64
CA ARG A 92 1.19 -5.25 -8.18
C ARG A 92 1.25 -4.62 -6.79
N PHE A 93 0.46 -3.57 -6.57
CA PHE A 93 0.34 -2.87 -5.30
C PHE A 93 -1.09 -2.97 -4.73
N PRO A 94 -1.25 -3.28 -3.43
CA PRO A 94 -0.23 -3.72 -2.47
C PRO A 94 0.35 -5.09 -2.82
N SER A 95 1.60 -5.35 -2.44
CA SER A 95 2.31 -6.59 -2.72
C SER A 95 2.49 -7.44 -1.47
N GLY A 96 2.88 -8.70 -1.66
CA GLY A 96 3.21 -9.64 -0.59
C GLY A 96 2.01 -10.47 -0.16
N TYR A 97 1.90 -10.76 1.12
CA TYR A 97 0.90 -11.65 1.67
C TYR A 97 -0.54 -11.18 1.37
N PRO A 98 -1.48 -12.08 1.01
CA PRO A 98 -2.87 -11.73 0.61
C PRO A 98 -3.74 -11.05 1.68
N SER A 99 -3.22 -10.72 2.84
CA SER A 99 -3.90 -9.90 3.85
C SER A 99 -3.54 -8.41 3.80
N ARG A 100 -2.63 -8.01 2.91
CA ARG A 100 -2.24 -6.61 2.76
C ARG A 100 -3.27 -5.85 1.96
N ARG A 101 -3.70 -4.72 2.49
CA ARG A 101 -4.68 -3.83 1.88
C ARG A 101 -4.10 -2.43 1.74
N ALA A 102 -4.49 -1.72 0.68
CA ALA A 102 -4.33 -0.29 0.53
C ALA A 102 -5.70 0.30 0.26
N PHE A 103 -6.09 1.32 1.00
CA PHE A 103 -7.39 1.96 0.84
C PHE A 103 -7.24 3.45 0.60
N VAL A 104 -8.27 4.03 0.00
CA VAL A 104 -8.34 5.47 -0.23
C VAL A 104 -9.09 6.13 0.93
N GLU A 105 -8.41 7.02 1.65
CA GLU A 105 -9.07 7.95 2.56
C GLU A 105 -9.34 9.23 1.80
N PHE A 106 -10.64 9.59 1.63
CA PHE A 106 -11.05 10.81 0.97
C PHE A 106 -11.93 11.63 1.89
N ILE A 107 -11.50 12.84 2.21
CA ILE A 107 -12.20 13.73 3.13
C ILE A 107 -12.39 15.09 2.46
N VAL A 108 -13.62 15.61 2.51
CA VAL A 108 -13.95 16.97 2.09
C VAL A 108 -14.28 17.79 3.34
N LEU A 109 -13.58 18.91 3.49
CA LEU A 109 -13.76 19.82 4.62
C LEU A 109 -14.29 21.17 4.14
N THR A 110 -15.01 21.88 5.02
CA THR A 110 -15.28 23.31 4.86
C THR A 110 -14.00 24.12 5.10
N THR A 111 -14.05 25.42 4.82
CA THR A 111 -12.96 26.35 5.14
C THR A 111 -12.71 26.48 6.63
N GLU A 112 -13.71 26.22 7.45
CA GLU A 112 -13.67 26.21 8.91
C GLU A 112 -13.11 24.88 9.48
N GLY A 113 -12.98 23.85 8.64
CA GLY A 113 -12.44 22.53 9.01
C GLY A 113 -13.50 21.48 9.34
N ASP A 114 -14.78 21.79 9.16
CA ASP A 114 -15.86 20.83 9.37
C ASP A 114 -15.91 19.80 8.24
N THR A 115 -16.16 18.54 8.59
CA THR A 115 -16.25 17.45 7.61
C THR A 115 -17.59 17.49 6.88
N VAL A 116 -17.54 17.66 5.57
CA VAL A 116 -18.71 17.63 4.67
C VAL A 116 -18.93 16.21 4.13
N PHE A 117 -17.85 15.52 3.79
CA PHE A 117 -17.87 14.16 3.27
C PHE A 117 -16.62 13.41 3.73
N LYS A 118 -16.76 12.13 4.01
CA LYS A 118 -15.62 11.23 4.28
C LYS A 118 -15.90 9.82 3.74
N SER A 119 -14.85 9.16 3.26
CA SER A 119 -14.84 7.75 2.86
C SER A 119 -13.48 7.16 3.24
N GLY A 120 -13.47 5.93 3.75
CA GLY A 120 -12.24 5.17 4.04
C GLY A 120 -11.43 5.66 5.25
N ARG A 121 -12.04 6.37 6.21
CA ARG A 121 -11.36 6.81 7.42
C ARG A 121 -11.14 5.66 8.39
N LEU A 122 -10.00 5.66 9.09
CA LEU A 122 -9.79 4.74 10.21
C LEU A 122 -10.61 5.18 11.44
N ASN A 123 -11.28 4.23 12.07
CA ASN A 123 -11.94 4.43 13.36
C ASN A 123 -10.95 4.29 14.53
N SER A 124 -11.42 4.43 15.76
CA SER A 124 -10.59 4.32 16.97
C SER A 124 -10.05 2.89 17.23
N GLY A 125 -10.54 1.89 16.52
CA GLY A 125 -10.08 0.50 16.57
C GLY A 125 -9.11 0.14 15.44
N ASP A 126 -8.62 1.15 14.69
CA ASP A 126 -7.77 0.98 13.51
C ASP A 126 -8.43 0.16 12.37
N GLU A 127 -9.77 0.14 12.33
CA GLU A 127 -10.56 -0.47 11.26
C GLU A 127 -11.00 0.60 10.26
N VAL A 128 -11.12 0.22 9.00
CA VAL A 128 -11.58 1.12 7.93
C VAL A 128 -13.10 1.27 8.00
N GLU A 129 -13.60 2.48 8.21
CA GLU A 129 -15.03 2.78 8.17
C GLU A 129 -15.60 2.45 6.78
N GLY A 130 -16.75 1.80 6.73
CA GLY A 130 -17.38 1.30 5.51
C GLY A 130 -16.92 -0.11 5.09
N HIS A 131 -16.00 -0.72 5.85
CA HIS A 131 -15.61 -2.12 5.65
C HIS A 131 -16.46 -3.02 6.57
N ASP A 132 -17.63 -3.44 6.07
CA ASP A 132 -18.61 -4.23 6.82
C ASP A 132 -18.87 -5.65 6.22
N MET A 133 -18.20 -5.97 5.12
CA MET A 133 -18.27 -7.25 4.43
C MET A 133 -16.97 -8.06 4.59
N PRO A 134 -16.95 -9.37 4.28
CA PRO A 134 -15.71 -10.17 4.23
C PRO A 134 -14.65 -9.57 3.31
N TYR A 135 -15.05 -8.86 2.26
CA TYR A 135 -14.23 -7.98 1.42
C TYR A 135 -15.11 -6.97 0.70
N GLU A 136 -14.60 -5.77 0.46
CA GLU A 136 -15.32 -4.74 -0.27
C GLU A 136 -15.28 -4.96 -1.79
N PRO A 137 -16.35 -4.61 -2.53
CA PRO A 137 -16.31 -4.59 -3.99
C PRO A 137 -15.32 -3.53 -4.50
N HIS A 138 -14.95 -3.63 -5.77
CA HIS A 138 -14.28 -2.52 -6.44
C HIS A 138 -15.31 -1.45 -6.79
N HIS A 139 -15.05 -0.21 -6.39
CA HIS A 139 -15.89 0.94 -6.70
C HIS A 139 -15.27 1.77 -7.83
N ASP A 140 -15.94 1.87 -8.98
CA ASP A 140 -15.57 2.80 -10.05
C ASP A 140 -15.97 4.23 -9.70
N VAL A 141 -17.06 4.39 -8.96
CA VAL A 141 -17.57 5.67 -8.46
C VAL A 141 -17.99 5.51 -7.01
N ILE A 142 -17.55 6.42 -6.16
CA ILE A 142 -17.96 6.52 -4.76
C ILE A 142 -18.96 7.67 -4.63
N THR A 143 -20.15 7.39 -4.13
CA THR A 143 -21.24 8.35 -3.96
C THR A 143 -21.69 8.50 -2.52
N SER A 144 -21.23 7.64 -1.63
CA SER A 144 -21.64 7.56 -0.24
C SER A 144 -20.45 7.30 0.67
N GLY A 145 -20.51 7.75 1.93
CA GLY A 145 -19.41 7.62 2.89
C GLY A 145 -19.20 6.20 3.43
N ASP A 146 -20.17 5.30 3.22
CA ASP A 146 -20.07 3.87 3.54
C ASP A 146 -19.39 3.04 2.44
N GLN A 147 -19.19 3.62 1.26
CA GLN A 147 -18.40 3.03 0.19
C GLN A 147 -16.93 3.38 0.41
N VAL A 148 -16.07 2.37 0.44
CA VAL A 148 -14.61 2.56 0.56
C VAL A 148 -13.88 1.80 -0.54
N GLN A 149 -12.96 2.48 -1.24
CA GLN A 149 -12.13 1.82 -2.24
C GLN A 149 -10.94 1.16 -1.58
N ILE A 150 -10.93 -0.18 -1.59
CA ILE A 150 -9.85 -1.00 -1.05
C ILE A 150 -9.20 -1.81 -2.19
N TYR A 151 -7.89 -1.66 -2.35
CA TYR A 151 -7.06 -2.46 -3.25
C TYR A 151 -6.43 -3.61 -2.48
N GLU A 152 -6.73 -4.83 -2.89
CA GLU A 152 -6.32 -6.03 -2.15
C GLU A 152 -6.35 -7.28 -3.03
N LEU A 153 -5.71 -8.34 -2.53
CA LEU A 153 -5.88 -9.71 -2.99
C LEU A 153 -6.63 -10.49 -1.92
N VAL A 154 -7.83 -10.96 -2.22
CA VAL A 154 -8.63 -11.82 -1.34
C VAL A 154 -8.58 -13.24 -1.86
N MET A 155 -8.19 -14.19 -1.00
CA MET A 155 -8.11 -15.61 -1.35
C MET A 155 -9.31 -16.37 -0.82
N GLY A 156 -9.77 -17.33 -1.59
CA GLY A 156 -10.75 -18.34 -1.20
C GLY A 156 -10.09 -19.67 -0.87
N ASP A 157 -10.70 -20.42 0.01
CA ASP A 157 -10.34 -21.80 0.31
C ASP A 157 -11.00 -22.79 -0.68
N VAL A 158 -10.90 -24.08 -0.40
CA VAL A 158 -11.48 -25.15 -1.23
C VAL A 158 -13.02 -25.13 -1.28
N ASN A 159 -13.68 -24.45 -0.35
CA ASN A 159 -15.13 -24.30 -0.28
C ASN A 159 -15.60 -22.96 -0.88
N GLY A 160 -14.66 -22.08 -1.24
CA GLY A 160 -14.92 -20.72 -1.70
C GLY A 160 -15.06 -19.69 -0.56
N ASP A 161 -14.79 -20.09 0.69
CA ASP A 161 -14.84 -19.19 1.82
C ASP A 161 -13.56 -18.32 1.88
N VAL A 162 -13.73 -17.04 2.25
CA VAL A 162 -12.59 -16.11 2.39
C VAL A 162 -11.61 -16.63 3.43
N THR A 163 -10.32 -16.66 3.08
CA THR A 163 -9.27 -17.09 3.98
C THR A 163 -8.02 -16.21 3.90
N THR A 164 -7.44 -15.92 5.06
CA THR A 164 -6.11 -15.30 5.20
C THR A 164 -5.04 -16.33 5.55
N VAL A 165 -5.42 -17.58 5.73
CA VAL A 165 -4.51 -18.69 6.05
C VAL A 165 -3.88 -19.21 4.75
N LEU A 166 -2.59 -18.96 4.56
CA LEU A 166 -1.91 -19.24 3.29
C LEU A 166 -2.01 -20.71 2.84
N GLU A 167 -1.90 -21.65 3.76
CA GLU A 167 -2.01 -23.09 3.49
C GLU A 167 -3.42 -23.54 3.07
N ARG A 168 -4.46 -22.74 3.34
CA ARG A 168 -5.83 -22.97 2.91
C ARG A 168 -6.19 -22.25 1.63
N ALA A 169 -5.40 -21.24 1.27
CA ALA A 169 -5.66 -20.42 0.10
C ALA A 169 -5.54 -21.25 -1.18
N LYS A 170 -6.61 -21.28 -1.99
CA LYS A 170 -6.69 -22.04 -3.24
C LYS A 170 -6.71 -21.13 -4.46
N GLU A 171 -7.62 -20.18 -4.49
CA GLU A 171 -7.83 -19.31 -5.64
C GLU A 171 -8.17 -17.88 -5.21
N PRO A 172 -7.85 -16.86 -6.03
CA PRO A 172 -8.26 -15.49 -5.75
C PRO A 172 -9.76 -15.32 -6.00
N ILE A 173 -10.46 -14.76 -4.99
CA ILE A 173 -11.87 -14.32 -5.10
C ILE A 173 -11.91 -12.89 -5.65
N LYS A 174 -10.99 -12.02 -5.19
CA LYS A 174 -10.85 -10.63 -5.62
C LYS A 174 -9.36 -10.32 -5.82
N ASP A 175 -9.01 -9.73 -6.94
CA ASP A 175 -7.69 -9.14 -7.18
C ASP A 175 -7.84 -7.84 -7.95
N ASN A 176 -8.03 -6.74 -7.22
CA ASN A 176 -8.09 -5.39 -7.78
C ASN A 176 -6.82 -4.57 -7.48
N ARG A 177 -5.72 -5.25 -7.14
CA ARG A 177 -4.43 -4.57 -6.90
C ARG A 177 -4.00 -3.80 -8.14
N LEU A 178 -3.44 -2.62 -7.91
CA LEU A 178 -2.94 -1.78 -8.98
C LEU A 178 -1.79 -2.47 -9.72
N VAL A 179 -1.92 -2.59 -11.04
CA VAL A 179 -0.85 -3.11 -11.90
C VAL A 179 0.28 -2.10 -12.03
N PRO A 180 1.54 -2.54 -12.21
CA PRO A 180 2.64 -1.61 -12.48
C PRO A 180 2.43 -0.90 -13.83
N LEU A 181 2.97 0.30 -13.94
CA LEU A 181 3.11 0.97 -15.23
C LEU A 181 4.04 0.11 -16.12
N GLY A 182 3.60 -0.20 -17.32
CA GLY A 182 4.35 -0.97 -18.31
C GLY A 182 5.56 -0.23 -18.86
#